data_cff89b68b5aed2c49f3c1507a83b4963
#
_entry.id   cff89b68b5aed2c49f3c1507a83b4963
#
_cell.length_a   1.000
_cell.length_b   1.000
_cell.length_c   1.000
_cell.angle_alpha   90.00
_cell.angle_beta   90.00
_cell.angle_gamma   90.00
#
_symmetry.space_group_name_H-M   'P 1'
#
loop_
_entity.id
_entity.type
_entity.pdbx_description
1 polymer ?
#
loop_
_entity_poly.entity_id
_entity_poly.type
_entity_poly.pdbx_seq_one_letter_code
_entity_poly.pdbx_strand_id
1 'polypeptide(L)'
;AMPIYKYCKRKRITPFIDLNEKRGSKVKYKNDFTIGKDGVPLCKEGLRMHHDGSEPSKYRIKYRCPLASRKYGCSCEHPCSDSKYGRTVHLAMKDNPRLFNIPPRDSDAWKKEYNARTSAERSNKREKLDYKLEDGRHRSSKMWYCRLYHILMLQHLDAWDLPYESTLRKLIRQTA
;
A
#
# COMPACT_ATOMS: atom_id res chain seq x y z
N ALA A 1 5.39 11.21 10.58
CA ALA A 1 5.00 9.87 10.09
C ALA A 1 5.16 8.77 11.15
N MET A 2 6.28 8.71 11.92
CA MET A 2 6.49 7.66 12.94
C MET A 2 5.39 7.54 14.01
N PRO A 3 4.79 8.62 14.52
CA PRO A 3 3.68 8.53 15.47
C PRO A 3 2.47 7.77 14.92
N ILE A 4 2.15 7.96 13.64
CA ILE A 4 1.03 7.27 12.97
C ILE A 4 1.24 5.75 12.98
N TYR A 5 2.43 5.27 12.61
CA TYR A 5 2.74 3.83 12.62
C TYR A 5 2.65 3.23 14.03
N LYS A 6 3.12 3.97 15.05
CA LYS A 6 2.98 3.55 16.44
C LYS A 6 1.51 3.47 16.88
N TYR A 7 0.70 4.44 16.47
CA TYR A 7 -0.74 4.44 16.72
C TYR A 7 -1.43 3.26 16.04
N CYS A 8 -1.18 3.04 14.75
CA CYS A 8 -1.73 1.92 14.00
C CYS A 8 -1.39 0.58 14.66
N LYS A 9 -0.12 0.39 15.05
CA LYS A 9 0.31 -0.82 15.76
C LYS A 9 -0.48 -1.03 17.06
N ARG A 10 -0.65 0.01 17.87
CA ARG A 10 -1.42 -0.05 19.13
C ARG A 10 -2.88 -0.42 18.88
N LYS A 11 -3.46 0.05 17.80
CA LYS A 11 -4.85 -0.23 17.40
C LYS A 11 -5.02 -1.48 16.54
N ARG A 12 -3.94 -2.23 16.27
CA ARG A 12 -3.93 -3.41 15.39
C ARG A 12 -4.41 -3.10 13.97
N ILE A 13 -4.12 -1.90 13.48
CA ILE A 13 -4.43 -1.44 12.13
C ILE A 13 -3.19 -1.60 11.27
N THR A 14 -3.32 -2.23 10.09
CA THR A 14 -2.24 -2.32 9.11
C THR A 14 -2.18 -1.04 8.28
N PRO A 15 -1.09 -0.24 8.36
CA PRO A 15 -0.98 1.01 7.62
C PRO A 15 -0.50 0.77 6.19
N PHE A 16 -1.27 1.19 5.20
CA PHE A 16 -0.88 1.24 3.78
C PHE A 16 -0.61 2.69 3.39
N ILE A 17 0.57 3.19 3.75
CA ILE A 17 0.97 4.59 3.56
C ILE A 17 2.14 4.62 2.59
N ASP A 18 2.06 5.44 1.56
CA ASP A 18 3.14 5.59 0.60
C ASP A 18 4.39 6.24 1.19
N LEU A 19 5.53 5.96 0.57
CA LEU A 19 6.80 6.55 0.95
C LEU A 19 7.01 7.86 0.19
N ASN A 20 7.31 8.93 0.92
CA ASN A 20 7.74 10.15 0.27
C ASN A 20 9.18 9.96 -0.27
N GLU A 21 9.32 9.91 -1.59
CA GLU A 21 10.60 9.68 -2.27
C GLU A 21 11.66 10.75 -1.96
N LYS A 22 11.25 11.98 -1.66
CA LYS A 22 12.17 13.08 -1.31
C LYS A 22 13.08 12.80 -0.12
N ARG A 23 12.77 11.76 0.68
CA ARG A 23 13.54 11.34 1.86
C ARG A 23 14.10 9.92 1.74
N GLY A 24 14.08 9.33 0.56
CA GLY A 24 14.54 7.96 0.33
C GLY A 24 16.04 7.89 0.10
N SER A 25 16.86 8.08 1.12
CA SER A 25 18.27 7.67 1.07
C SER A 25 18.38 6.16 1.21
N LYS A 26 19.34 5.55 0.52
CA LYS A 26 19.74 4.16 0.78
C LYS A 26 20.18 4.07 2.24
N VAL A 27 19.45 3.33 3.06
CA VAL A 27 19.81 3.13 4.45
C VAL A 27 20.77 1.96 4.53
N LYS A 28 22.03 2.21 4.97
CA LYS A 28 22.92 1.12 5.35
C LYS A 28 22.33 0.45 6.59
N TYR A 29 21.98 -0.80 6.47
CA TYR A 29 21.53 -1.63 7.58
C TYR A 29 22.70 -2.47 8.09
N LYS A 30 22.62 -2.96 9.34
CA LYS A 30 23.69 -3.77 9.95
C LYS A 30 24.14 -4.87 8.98
N ASN A 31 25.46 -4.97 8.77
CA ASN A 31 26.15 -6.01 8.02
C ASN A 31 25.92 -6.03 6.49
N ASP A 32 26.82 -5.44 5.73
CA ASP A 32 27.14 -5.72 4.33
C ASP A 32 26.00 -5.76 3.29
N PHE A 33 24.79 -5.29 3.60
CA PHE A 33 23.72 -5.12 2.64
C PHE A 33 23.10 -3.74 2.72
N THR A 34 22.57 -3.28 1.62
CA THR A 34 21.84 -2.01 1.53
C THR A 34 20.35 -2.27 1.40
N ILE A 35 19.54 -1.33 1.87
CA ILE A 35 18.09 -1.40 1.69
C ILE A 35 17.71 -0.45 0.59
N GLY A 36 16.93 -0.93 -0.38
CA GLY A 36 16.35 -0.12 -1.45
C GLY A 36 15.32 0.89 -0.92
N LYS A 37 14.93 1.84 -1.77
CA LYS A 37 13.93 2.86 -1.44
C LYS A 37 12.58 2.27 -1.02
N ASP A 38 12.26 1.12 -1.56
CA ASP A 38 11.03 0.35 -1.31
C ASP A 38 11.08 -0.57 -0.08
N GLY A 39 12.21 -0.61 0.60
CA GLY A 39 12.40 -1.45 1.78
C GLY A 39 12.89 -2.87 1.48
N VAL A 40 13.15 -3.19 0.22
CA VAL A 40 13.73 -4.49 -0.18
C VAL A 40 15.24 -4.45 -0.01
N PRO A 41 15.86 -5.43 0.66
CA PRO A 41 17.30 -5.50 0.78
C PRO A 41 17.95 -5.86 -0.56
N LEU A 42 19.13 -5.27 -0.78
CA LEU A 42 19.99 -5.57 -1.93
C LEU A 42 21.19 -6.40 -1.44
N CYS A 43 21.57 -7.41 -2.20
CA CYS A 43 22.76 -8.21 -1.90
C CYS A 43 24.05 -7.41 -2.19
N LYS A 44 25.22 -8.00 -1.94
CA LYS A 44 26.52 -7.36 -2.22
C LYS A 44 26.66 -6.94 -3.69
N GLU A 45 26.14 -7.74 -4.59
CA GLU A 45 26.13 -7.48 -6.03
C GLU A 45 25.03 -6.45 -6.46
N GLY A 46 24.37 -5.81 -5.51
CA GLY A 46 23.33 -4.82 -5.80
C GLY A 46 22.00 -5.39 -6.29
N LEU A 47 21.82 -6.70 -6.32
CA LEU A 47 20.59 -7.35 -6.77
C LEU A 47 19.53 -7.37 -5.67
N ARG A 48 18.27 -7.20 -6.05
CA ARG A 48 17.13 -7.26 -5.12
C ARG A 48 16.96 -8.69 -4.57
N MET A 49 16.88 -8.80 -3.26
CA MET A 49 16.61 -10.08 -2.60
C MET A 49 15.13 -10.48 -2.75
N HIS A 50 14.88 -11.78 -2.83
CA HIS A 50 13.53 -12.31 -2.89
C HIS A 50 12.87 -12.37 -1.53
N HIS A 51 11.61 -12.01 -1.45
CA HIS A 51 10.78 -12.22 -0.27
C HIS A 51 10.61 -13.74 -0.03
N ASP A 52 11.02 -14.21 1.14
CA ASP A 52 11.00 -15.63 1.53
C ASP A 52 10.09 -15.87 2.75
N GLY A 53 9.07 -15.05 2.90
CA GLY A 53 8.06 -15.17 3.93
C GLY A 53 8.07 -14.03 4.94
N SER A 54 7.00 -13.98 5.70
CA SER A 54 6.81 -13.02 6.78
C SER A 54 6.40 -13.77 8.04
N GLU A 55 6.94 -13.35 9.18
CA GLU A 55 6.57 -13.86 10.49
C GLU A 55 5.79 -12.79 11.26
N PRO A 56 4.44 -12.74 11.13
CA PRO A 56 3.64 -11.70 11.75
C PRO A 56 3.75 -11.69 13.28
N SER A 57 3.88 -12.87 13.90
CA SER A 57 4.06 -13.01 15.36
C SER A 57 5.32 -12.31 15.88
N LYS A 58 6.39 -12.32 15.09
CA LYS A 58 7.67 -11.67 15.41
C LYS A 58 7.83 -10.30 14.76
N TYR A 59 6.82 -9.85 14.00
CA TYR A 59 6.85 -8.59 13.24
C TYR A 59 8.13 -8.45 12.40
N ARG A 60 8.48 -9.50 11.65
CA ARG A 60 9.66 -9.52 10.79
C ARG A 60 9.36 -10.12 9.42
N ILE A 61 10.11 -9.64 8.43
CA ILE A 61 10.07 -10.10 7.04
C ILE A 61 11.39 -10.78 6.75
N LYS A 62 11.35 -11.91 6.07
CA LYS A 62 12.51 -12.68 5.64
C LYS A 62 12.73 -12.47 4.15
N TYR A 63 13.96 -12.16 3.79
CA TYR A 63 14.42 -12.10 2.41
C TYR A 63 15.56 -13.07 2.20
N ARG A 64 15.70 -13.54 0.96
CA ARG A 64 16.71 -14.50 0.55
C ARG A 64 17.46 -14.02 -0.68
N CYS A 65 18.73 -14.46 -0.81
CA CYS A 65 19.55 -14.22 -1.97
C CYS A 65 18.85 -14.60 -3.28
N PRO A 66 18.81 -13.73 -4.31
CA PRO A 66 18.14 -14.02 -5.57
C PRO A 66 18.86 -15.06 -6.42
N LEU A 67 20.19 -15.18 -6.29
CA LEU A 67 21.00 -16.07 -7.09
C LEU A 67 21.25 -17.45 -6.44
N ALA A 68 20.78 -17.63 -5.21
CA ALA A 68 20.95 -18.91 -4.53
C ALA A 68 19.80 -19.87 -4.88
N SER A 69 20.15 -21.05 -5.38
CA SER A 69 19.22 -22.14 -5.57
C SER A 69 19.44 -23.24 -4.51
N ARG A 70 18.36 -23.92 -4.14
CA ARG A 70 18.45 -25.06 -3.17
C ARG A 70 19.37 -26.17 -3.67
N LYS A 71 19.50 -26.34 -4.98
CA LYS A 71 20.25 -27.44 -5.60
C LYS A 71 21.72 -27.07 -5.82
N TYR A 72 22.00 -25.85 -6.29
CA TYR A 72 23.33 -25.48 -6.77
C TYR A 72 24.05 -24.42 -5.93
N GLY A 73 23.40 -23.89 -4.88
CA GLY A 73 23.97 -22.81 -4.07
C GLY A 73 23.90 -21.45 -4.75
N CYS A 74 24.81 -20.56 -4.38
CA CYS A 74 24.94 -19.22 -4.96
C CYS A 74 25.79 -19.25 -6.20
N SER A 75 25.38 -18.54 -7.27
CA SER A 75 26.12 -18.41 -8.53
C SER A 75 27.02 -17.17 -8.60
N CYS A 76 27.18 -16.43 -7.49
CA CYS A 76 28.08 -15.28 -7.44
C CYS A 76 29.54 -15.69 -7.44
N GLU A 77 30.43 -14.89 -8.04
CA GLU A 77 31.89 -15.06 -7.95
C GLU A 77 32.37 -15.02 -6.49
N HIS A 78 31.80 -14.15 -5.68
CA HIS A 78 32.10 -14.00 -4.26
C HIS A 78 30.86 -14.28 -3.40
N PRO A 79 30.54 -15.55 -3.08
CA PRO A 79 29.36 -15.90 -2.32
C PRO A 79 29.36 -15.25 -0.93
N CYS A 80 28.21 -14.69 -0.55
CA CYS A 80 28.03 -14.03 0.75
C CYS A 80 27.79 -15.00 1.91
N SER A 81 27.63 -16.30 1.61
CA SER A 81 27.32 -17.35 2.57
C SER A 81 27.66 -18.71 1.98
N ASP A 82 28.20 -19.58 2.78
CA ASP A 82 28.50 -20.99 2.42
C ASP A 82 27.24 -21.86 2.37
N SER A 83 26.11 -21.32 2.79
CA SER A 83 24.84 -22.03 2.79
C SER A 83 24.30 -22.23 1.36
N LYS A 84 23.83 -23.43 1.05
CA LYS A 84 23.11 -23.73 -0.21
C LYS A 84 21.89 -22.84 -0.45
N TYR A 85 21.28 -22.33 0.63
CA TYR A 85 20.14 -21.41 0.54
C TYR A 85 20.58 -19.95 0.26
N GLY A 86 21.88 -19.68 0.24
CA GLY A 86 22.42 -18.34 0.17
C GLY A 86 22.17 -17.53 1.45
N ARG A 87 22.47 -16.25 1.37
CA ARG A 87 22.27 -15.33 2.48
C ARG A 87 20.80 -15.05 2.72
N THR A 88 20.38 -15.12 3.98
CA THR A 88 19.05 -14.68 4.42
C THR A 88 19.16 -13.43 5.27
N VAL A 89 18.19 -12.52 5.11
CA VAL A 89 18.09 -11.26 5.84
C VAL A 89 16.72 -11.17 6.50
N HIS A 90 16.72 -10.88 7.79
CA HIS A 90 15.49 -10.65 8.55
C HIS A 90 15.36 -9.17 8.87
N LEU A 91 14.30 -8.53 8.37
CA LEU A 91 13.99 -7.14 8.63
C LEU A 91 12.87 -7.03 9.66
N ALA A 92 13.15 -6.43 10.80
CA ALA A 92 12.13 -6.25 11.83
C ALA A 92 11.37 -4.94 11.65
N MET A 93 10.04 -4.99 11.69
CA MET A 93 9.20 -3.79 11.59
C MET A 93 9.50 -2.74 12.67
N LYS A 94 9.99 -3.17 13.84
CA LYS A 94 10.37 -2.25 14.92
C LYS A 94 11.48 -1.29 14.54
N ASP A 95 12.39 -1.72 13.65
CA ASP A 95 13.57 -0.94 13.26
C ASP A 95 13.18 0.20 12.32
N ASN A 96 12.34 -0.06 11.35
CA ASN A 96 11.77 0.97 10.49
C ASN A 96 10.36 0.60 10.01
N PRO A 97 9.31 0.93 10.78
CA PRO A 97 7.94 0.57 10.43
C PRO A 97 7.40 1.25 9.17
N ARG A 98 8.12 2.24 8.62
CA ARG A 98 7.77 2.87 7.35
C ARG A 98 8.21 2.02 6.16
N LEU A 99 9.36 1.37 6.26
CA LEU A 99 9.94 0.56 5.19
C LEU A 99 9.52 -0.91 5.29
N PHE A 100 9.49 -1.44 6.51
CA PHE A 100 9.28 -2.87 6.76
C PHE A 100 7.84 -3.15 7.19
N ASN A 101 6.93 -3.15 6.23
CA ASN A 101 5.51 -3.45 6.44
C ASN A 101 5.21 -4.92 6.18
N ILE A 102 4.18 -5.43 6.84
CA ILE A 102 3.57 -6.72 6.53
C ILE A 102 2.14 -6.43 6.07
N PRO A 103 1.78 -6.77 4.82
CA PRO A 103 2.58 -7.38 3.76
C PRO A 103 3.71 -6.46 3.25
N PRO A 104 4.81 -7.03 2.68
CA PRO A 104 5.91 -6.24 2.11
C PRO A 104 5.44 -5.33 0.98
N ARG A 105 6.05 -4.14 0.85
CA ARG A 105 5.65 -3.13 -0.15
C ARG A 105 5.80 -3.57 -1.60
N ASP A 106 6.74 -4.46 -1.89
CA ASP A 106 6.97 -5.03 -3.21
C ASP A 106 6.01 -6.17 -3.55
N SER A 107 5.22 -6.66 -2.57
CA SER A 107 4.25 -7.73 -2.79
C SER A 107 2.99 -7.25 -3.50
N ASP A 108 2.38 -8.16 -4.28
CA ASP A 108 1.11 -7.87 -4.95
C ASP A 108 -0.04 -7.66 -3.95
N ALA A 109 0.04 -8.32 -2.78
CA ALA A 109 -0.90 -8.09 -1.69
C ALA A 109 -0.88 -6.63 -1.22
N TRP A 110 0.32 -6.05 -1.04
CA TRP A 110 0.43 -4.64 -0.66
C TRP A 110 -0.10 -3.71 -1.75
N LYS A 111 0.27 -3.97 -3.01
CA LYS A 111 -0.19 -3.16 -4.16
C LYS A 111 -1.71 -3.18 -4.29
N LYS A 112 -2.33 -4.36 -4.13
CA LYS A 112 -3.79 -4.51 -4.18
C LYS A 112 -4.48 -3.63 -3.13
N GLU A 113 -4.05 -3.74 -1.88
CA GLU A 113 -4.61 -2.95 -0.78
C GLU A 113 -4.34 -1.45 -0.94
N TYR A 114 -3.13 -1.08 -1.36
CA TYR A 114 -2.80 0.32 -1.61
C TYR A 114 -3.63 0.93 -2.74
N ASN A 115 -3.88 0.18 -3.81
CA ASN A 115 -4.68 0.64 -4.94
C ASN A 115 -6.16 0.83 -4.56
N ALA A 116 -6.66 0.16 -3.53
CA ALA A 116 -8.00 0.39 -3.01
C ALA A 116 -8.22 1.83 -2.52
N ARG A 117 -7.14 2.57 -2.17
CA ARG A 117 -7.18 4.01 -1.88
C ARG A 117 -7.77 4.83 -3.02
N THR A 118 -7.52 4.43 -4.26
CA THR A 118 -8.05 5.11 -5.45
C THR A 118 -9.58 5.14 -5.45
N SER A 119 -10.23 4.15 -4.86
CA SER A 119 -11.71 4.12 -4.72
C SER A 119 -12.20 5.25 -3.83
N ALA A 120 -11.54 5.51 -2.69
CA ALA A 120 -11.89 6.62 -1.82
C ALA A 120 -11.64 7.98 -2.49
N GLU A 121 -10.55 8.12 -3.25
CA GLU A 121 -10.25 9.35 -4.00
C GLU A 121 -11.29 9.59 -5.11
N ARG A 122 -11.74 8.54 -5.79
CA ARG A 122 -12.83 8.63 -6.79
C ARG A 122 -14.14 9.02 -6.12
N SER A 123 -14.47 8.45 -4.96
CA SER A 123 -15.66 8.83 -4.19
C SER A 123 -15.61 10.30 -3.82
N ASN A 124 -14.52 10.76 -3.20
CA ASN A 124 -14.33 12.16 -2.85
C ASN A 124 -14.42 13.11 -4.06
N LYS A 125 -13.89 12.69 -5.22
CA LYS A 125 -14.01 13.46 -6.45
C LYS A 125 -15.47 13.57 -6.90
N ARG A 126 -16.23 12.47 -6.87
CA ARG A 126 -17.67 12.49 -7.19
C ARG A 126 -18.45 13.42 -6.25
N GLU A 127 -18.21 13.32 -4.95
CA GLU A 127 -18.85 14.19 -3.96
C GLU A 127 -18.61 15.67 -4.25
N LYS A 128 -17.36 16.03 -4.57
CA LYS A 128 -16.97 17.44 -4.81
C LYS A 128 -17.42 17.95 -6.18
N LEU A 129 -17.17 17.20 -7.25
CA LEU A 129 -17.39 17.65 -8.62
C LEU A 129 -18.77 17.30 -9.15
N ASP A 130 -19.21 16.03 -9.02
CA ASP A 130 -20.45 15.57 -9.64
C ASP A 130 -21.66 16.02 -8.80
N TYR A 131 -21.56 15.90 -7.47
CA TYR A 131 -22.60 16.32 -6.52
C TYR A 131 -22.41 17.72 -5.95
N LYS A 132 -21.34 18.43 -6.33
CA LYS A 132 -21.07 19.82 -5.96
C LYS A 132 -21.14 20.11 -4.47
N LEU A 133 -20.55 19.22 -3.66
CA LEU A 133 -20.58 19.32 -2.19
C LEU A 133 -20.11 20.68 -1.68
N GLU A 134 -19.08 21.26 -2.31
CA GLU A 134 -18.43 22.50 -1.88
C GLU A 134 -19.04 23.76 -2.52
N ASP A 135 -19.94 23.63 -3.50
CA ASP A 135 -20.53 24.79 -4.25
C ASP A 135 -21.59 25.57 -3.47
N GLY A 136 -21.94 25.14 -2.26
CA GLY A 136 -22.95 25.78 -1.45
C GLY A 136 -22.38 26.63 -0.31
N ARG A 137 -22.98 27.80 -0.07
CA ARG A 137 -22.72 28.56 1.17
C ARG A 137 -23.47 27.91 2.32
N HIS A 138 -22.74 27.29 3.23
CA HIS A 138 -23.31 26.64 4.42
C HIS A 138 -23.23 27.61 5.60
N ARG A 139 -24.38 28.01 6.14
CA ARG A 139 -24.47 28.95 7.27
C ARG A 139 -24.13 28.29 8.62
N SER A 140 -24.10 26.97 8.68
CA SER A 140 -23.77 26.23 9.91
C SER A 140 -23.21 24.86 9.59
N SER A 141 -22.46 24.27 10.53
CA SER A 141 -21.95 22.91 10.44
C SER A 141 -23.10 21.88 10.28
N LYS A 142 -24.25 22.11 10.92
CA LYS A 142 -25.42 21.23 10.81
C LYS A 142 -25.94 21.18 9.36
N MET A 143 -26.06 22.31 8.69
CA MET A 143 -26.48 22.39 7.29
C MET A 143 -25.46 21.70 6.36
N TRP A 144 -24.19 21.85 6.64
CA TRP A 144 -23.14 21.18 5.89
C TRP A 144 -23.23 19.65 6.03
N TYR A 145 -23.42 19.13 7.26
CA TYR A 145 -23.62 17.69 7.48
C TYR A 145 -24.89 17.17 6.81
N CYS A 146 -26.00 17.91 6.86
CA CYS A 146 -27.22 17.52 6.15
C CYS A 146 -26.94 17.35 4.65
N ARG A 147 -26.26 18.31 4.04
CA ARG A 147 -25.90 18.22 2.61
C ARG A 147 -24.99 17.03 2.33
N LEU A 148 -23.97 16.83 3.17
CA LEU A 148 -23.06 15.68 3.04
C LEU A 148 -23.85 14.37 3.07
N TYR A 149 -24.73 14.17 4.03
CA TYR A 149 -25.54 12.95 4.13
C TYR A 149 -26.45 12.75 2.93
N HIS A 150 -27.08 13.80 2.41
CA HIS A 150 -27.90 13.68 1.18
C HIS A 150 -27.04 13.26 -0.02
N ILE A 151 -25.83 13.82 -0.17
CA ILE A 151 -24.91 13.46 -1.24
C ILE A 151 -24.46 12.00 -1.12
N LEU A 152 -24.11 11.55 0.09
CA LEU A 152 -23.75 10.16 0.33
C LEU A 152 -24.93 9.21 0.02
N MET A 153 -26.15 9.57 0.37
CA MET A 153 -27.36 8.80 0.01
C MET A 153 -27.54 8.72 -1.51
N LEU A 154 -27.42 9.84 -2.23
CA LEU A 154 -27.49 9.86 -3.69
C LEU A 154 -26.40 8.99 -4.33
N GLN A 155 -25.18 9.06 -3.80
CA GLN A 155 -24.09 8.24 -4.28
C GLN A 155 -24.35 6.73 -4.09
N HIS A 156 -24.99 6.34 -2.98
CA HIS A 156 -25.41 4.96 -2.77
C HIS A 156 -26.54 4.55 -3.73
N LEU A 157 -27.52 5.40 -3.94
CA LEU A 157 -28.60 5.15 -4.89
C LEU A 157 -28.06 4.96 -6.32
N ASP A 158 -27.15 5.84 -6.75
CA ASP A 158 -26.47 5.71 -8.04
C ASP A 158 -25.68 4.41 -8.16
N ALA A 159 -25.03 3.95 -7.07
CA ALA A 159 -24.30 2.70 -7.09
C ALA A 159 -25.21 1.47 -7.20
N TRP A 160 -26.43 1.54 -6.69
CA TRP A 160 -27.41 0.47 -6.83
C TRP A 160 -28.04 0.45 -8.24
N ASP A 161 -28.15 1.60 -8.89
CA ASP A 161 -28.75 1.72 -10.24
C ASP A 161 -27.75 1.39 -11.37
N LEU A 162 -26.44 1.44 -11.09
CA LEU A 162 -25.38 1.18 -12.06
C LEU A 162 -25.41 -0.20 -12.76
N PRO A 163 -25.85 -1.32 -12.14
CA PRO A 163 -25.96 -2.60 -12.84
C PRO A 163 -27.13 -2.69 -13.82
N TYR A 164 -28.14 -1.88 -13.62
CA TYR A 164 -29.22 -1.74 -14.55
C TYR A 164 -28.95 -0.48 -15.37
N GLU A 165 -28.49 -0.65 -16.61
CA GLU A 165 -28.56 0.41 -17.61
C GLU A 165 -30.02 0.88 -17.56
N SER A 166 -30.25 1.95 -16.80
CA SER A 166 -31.60 2.26 -16.34
C SER A 166 -32.51 2.40 -17.54
N THR A 167 -33.68 1.79 -17.47
CA THR A 167 -34.75 1.93 -18.45
C THR A 167 -34.98 3.40 -18.79
N LEU A 168 -34.75 4.30 -17.82
CA LEU A 168 -34.75 5.74 -17.98
C LEU A 168 -33.65 6.25 -18.93
N ARG A 169 -32.39 5.78 -18.85
CA ARG A 169 -31.36 6.18 -19.81
C ARG A 169 -31.63 5.66 -21.22
N LYS A 170 -32.20 4.46 -21.33
CA LYS A 170 -32.68 3.94 -22.64
C LYS A 170 -33.81 4.77 -23.18
N LEU A 171 -34.79 5.15 -22.36
CA LEU A 171 -35.90 6.02 -22.74
C LEU A 171 -35.42 7.41 -23.18
N ILE A 172 -34.49 8.04 -22.43
CA ILE A 172 -33.95 9.36 -22.79
C ILE A 172 -33.17 9.30 -24.11
N ARG A 173 -32.43 8.21 -24.40
CA ARG A 173 -31.74 8.03 -25.68
C ARG A 173 -32.67 7.74 -26.84
N GLN A 174 -33.86 7.24 -26.59
CA GLN A 174 -34.90 6.97 -27.63
C GLN A 174 -35.74 8.19 -27.94
N THR A 175 -35.74 9.21 -27.07
CA THR A 175 -36.52 10.44 -27.22
C THR A 175 -35.67 11.66 -27.64
N ALA A 176 -34.36 11.49 -27.79
CA ALA A 176 -33.41 12.49 -28.31
C ALA A 176 -32.96 12.14 -29.73
#